data_371e407ee0d74c3a712b67d6b1fea0d6
#
_entry.id   371e407ee0d74c3a712b67d6b1fea0d6
#
_cell.length_a   1.000
_cell.length_b   1.000
_cell.length_c   1.000
_cell.angle_alpha   90.00
_cell.angle_beta   90.00
_cell.angle_gamma   90.00
#
_symmetry.space_group_name_H-M   'P 1'
#
loop_
_entity.id
_entity.type
_entity.pdbx_description
1 polymer ?
#
loop_
_entity_poly.entity_id
_entity_poly.type
_entity_poly.pdbx_seq_one_letter_code
_entity_poly.pdbx_strand_id
1 'polypeptide(L)'
;VYTETYNWVSIICALFTFFMIVVASVKGSKRVKLIPFIIGISAGYALALIFTLIGMACGNTYLQVLSFQPFIDTFSNFSFTSIIDYPKFFFLKAIQSNGQYPLDAAAIGNIAMIYIPIGVVELAQHIADHKNLSTVVNRDLIADPGLDKTLIGDGLGSIVGAFFGGCANTTYGESIGCIAITGNASVVSILTAALGCMVLSFFTPFVVLINSIPKCVMGGACIALYGFIAVSGLQMLHRVDLGNSKNLFVVSSILVCGIGGLYFGFGTNSITGGALLNITSLAVALIVGIVTNLIVNNGKLSSGEDGLSLSLIHISEPTRQE
;
A
#
# COMPACT_ATOMS: atom_id res chain seq x y z
N VAL A 1 7.30 14.34 -2.17
CA VAL A 1 6.49 15.38 -2.79
C VAL A 1 7.33 16.64 -2.83
N TYR A 2 8.02 16.88 -3.94
CA TYR A 2 8.72 18.14 -4.15
C TYR A 2 7.67 19.18 -4.53
N THR A 3 7.34 20.09 -3.62
CA THR A 3 6.66 21.33 -3.96
C THR A 3 7.75 22.39 -4.15
N GLU A 4 7.76 23.09 -5.25
CA GLU A 4 8.74 24.13 -5.58
C GLU A 4 8.72 25.30 -4.57
N THR A 5 7.73 25.35 -3.70
CA THR A 5 7.62 26.30 -2.58
C THR A 5 7.44 25.55 -1.28
N TYR A 6 8.43 25.65 -0.40
CA TYR A 6 8.36 25.11 0.96
C TYR A 6 7.27 25.84 1.75
N ASN A 7 6.16 25.13 2.03
CA ASN A 7 5.12 25.66 2.91
C ASN A 7 5.28 25.04 4.30
N TRP A 8 5.81 25.78 5.26
CA TRP A 8 6.03 25.36 6.64
C TRP A 8 4.73 24.92 7.32
N VAL A 9 3.60 25.54 6.98
CA VAL A 9 2.29 25.17 7.52
C VAL A 9 1.91 23.75 7.11
N SER A 10 2.18 23.39 5.85
CA SER A 10 1.97 22.04 5.36
C SER A 10 2.85 21.02 6.10
N ILE A 11 4.12 21.36 6.40
CA ILE A 11 5.01 20.48 7.16
C ILE A 11 4.49 20.31 8.59
N ILE A 12 4.05 21.40 9.24
CA ILE A 12 3.47 21.34 10.59
C ILE A 12 2.23 20.45 10.60
N CYS A 13 1.33 20.59 9.62
CA CYS A 13 0.14 19.73 9.52
C CYS A 13 0.50 18.26 9.30
N ALA A 14 1.52 17.97 8.46
CA ALA A 14 1.98 16.61 8.24
C ALA A 14 2.56 15.98 9.51
N LEU A 15 3.47 16.66 10.18
CA LEU A 15 4.09 16.18 11.42
C LEU A 15 3.05 16.05 12.55
N PHE A 16 2.14 17.00 12.66
CA PHE A 16 1.05 16.91 13.64
C PHE A 16 0.18 15.68 13.41
N THR A 17 -0.21 15.41 12.15
CA THR A 17 -0.95 14.20 11.78
C THR A 17 -0.19 12.94 12.18
N PHE A 18 1.09 12.86 11.82
CA PHE A 18 1.96 11.74 12.17
C PHE A 18 2.02 11.54 13.70
N PHE A 19 2.30 12.58 14.48
CA PHE A 19 2.37 12.47 15.94
C PHE A 19 1.03 12.10 16.58
N MET A 20 -0.09 12.58 16.04
CA MET A 20 -1.41 12.19 16.51
C MET A 20 -1.70 10.71 16.26
N ILE A 21 -1.26 10.14 15.12
CA ILE A 21 -1.34 8.70 14.87
C ILE A 21 -0.51 7.93 15.90
N VAL A 22 0.73 8.38 16.17
CA VAL A 22 1.62 7.75 17.16
C VAL A 22 0.99 7.78 18.55
N VAL A 23 0.46 8.93 18.98
CA VAL A 23 -0.19 9.08 20.30
C VAL A 23 -1.42 8.19 20.39
N ALA A 24 -2.27 8.17 19.33
CA ALA A 24 -3.46 7.32 19.28
C ALA A 24 -3.10 5.83 19.36
N SER A 25 -2.04 5.40 18.65
CA SER A 25 -1.58 4.02 18.64
C SER A 25 -0.99 3.57 19.98
N VAL A 26 -0.20 4.42 20.64
CA VAL A 26 0.56 4.05 21.84
C VAL A 26 -0.21 4.36 23.12
N LYS A 27 -0.71 5.59 23.26
CA LYS A 27 -1.34 6.10 24.51
C LYS A 27 -2.87 6.07 24.47
N GLY A 28 -3.48 5.76 23.31
CA GLY A 28 -4.92 5.73 23.17
C GLY A 28 -5.60 4.69 24.07
N SER A 29 -6.87 4.89 24.38
CA SER A 29 -7.72 3.86 24.98
C SER A 29 -7.87 2.65 24.04
N LYS A 30 -8.37 1.52 24.53
CA LYS A 30 -8.54 0.30 23.71
C LYS A 30 -9.28 0.59 22.38
N ARG A 31 -10.31 1.44 22.38
CA ARG A 31 -11.06 1.82 21.16
C ARG A 31 -10.25 2.73 20.23
N VAL A 32 -9.50 3.67 20.78
CA VAL A 32 -8.67 4.63 20.03
C VAL A 32 -7.55 3.90 19.29
N LYS A 33 -6.95 2.89 19.93
CA LYS A 33 -5.89 2.05 19.31
C LYS A 33 -6.36 1.23 18.11
N LEU A 34 -7.67 1.01 17.94
CA LEU A 34 -8.22 0.29 16.80
C LEU A 34 -8.30 1.15 15.52
N ILE A 35 -8.36 2.48 15.67
CA ILE A 35 -8.57 3.42 14.56
C ILE A 35 -7.58 4.60 14.59
N PRO A 36 -6.28 4.36 14.80
CA PRO A 36 -5.31 5.44 15.03
C PRO A 36 -5.16 6.35 13.82
N PHE A 37 -5.21 5.81 12.60
CA PHE A 37 -5.12 6.57 11.37
C PHE A 37 -6.30 7.53 11.19
N ILE A 38 -7.53 7.07 11.46
CA ILE A 38 -8.72 7.92 11.35
C ILE A 38 -8.61 9.09 12.33
N ILE A 39 -8.18 8.83 13.56
CA ILE A 39 -8.02 9.88 14.58
C ILE A 39 -6.92 10.87 14.18
N GLY A 40 -5.78 10.39 13.71
CA GLY A 40 -4.68 11.24 13.28
C GLY A 40 -5.03 12.09 12.07
N ILE A 41 -5.64 11.49 11.04
CA ILE A 41 -6.10 12.21 9.85
C ILE A 41 -7.16 13.25 10.22
N SER A 42 -8.14 12.89 11.06
CA SER A 42 -9.17 13.83 11.51
C SER A 42 -8.59 15.00 12.30
N ALA A 43 -7.63 14.75 13.20
CA ALA A 43 -6.94 15.80 13.94
C ALA A 43 -6.10 16.69 13.01
N GLY A 44 -5.37 16.11 12.07
CA GLY A 44 -4.60 16.85 11.06
C GLY A 44 -5.49 17.69 10.14
N TYR A 45 -6.64 17.14 9.73
CA TYR A 45 -7.65 17.88 8.96
C TYR A 45 -8.21 19.07 9.75
N ALA A 46 -8.54 18.88 11.02
CA ALA A 46 -8.99 19.95 11.89
C ALA A 46 -7.95 21.07 12.04
N LEU A 47 -6.66 20.71 12.20
CA LEU A 47 -5.58 21.68 12.25
C LEU A 47 -5.44 22.44 10.92
N ALA A 48 -5.47 21.74 9.79
CA ALA A 48 -5.42 22.34 8.46
C ALA A 48 -6.61 23.29 8.23
N LEU A 49 -7.81 22.92 8.71
CA LEU A 49 -8.99 23.78 8.67
C LEU A 49 -8.80 25.05 9.47
N ILE A 50 -8.27 24.97 10.68
CA ILE A 50 -8.00 26.13 11.54
C ILE A 50 -7.03 27.09 10.84
N PHE A 51 -5.91 26.59 10.31
CA PHE A 51 -4.95 27.42 9.56
C PHE A 51 -5.60 28.07 8.33
N THR A 52 -6.41 27.33 7.60
CA THR A 52 -7.11 27.85 6.42
C THR A 52 -8.11 28.97 6.78
N LEU A 53 -8.89 28.80 7.86
CA LEU A 53 -9.83 29.83 8.32
C LEU A 53 -9.10 31.09 8.79
N ILE A 54 -7.98 30.96 9.52
CA ILE A 54 -7.15 32.10 9.89
C ILE A 54 -6.58 32.78 8.63
N GLY A 55 -6.10 31.98 7.66
CA GLY A 55 -5.59 32.49 6.40
C GLY A 55 -6.64 33.27 5.60
N MET A 56 -7.88 32.80 5.59
CA MET A 56 -8.99 33.51 4.96
C MET A 56 -9.32 34.83 5.69
N ALA A 57 -9.33 34.81 7.03
CA ALA A 57 -9.59 36.00 7.84
C ALA A 57 -8.51 37.07 7.71
N CYS A 58 -7.22 36.65 7.60
CA CYS A 58 -6.08 37.56 7.46
C CYS A 58 -5.72 37.89 6.01
N GLY A 59 -6.42 37.33 5.02
CA GLY A 59 -6.12 37.48 3.60
C GLY A 59 -4.78 36.83 3.17
N ASN A 60 -4.25 35.90 3.97
CA ASN A 60 -2.96 35.25 3.71
C ASN A 60 -3.16 33.89 3.06
N THR A 61 -2.85 33.79 1.77
CA THR A 61 -2.98 32.55 0.99
C THR A 61 -2.00 31.45 1.41
N TYR A 62 -0.88 31.82 2.06
CA TYR A 62 0.12 30.86 2.53
C TYR A 62 -0.43 29.92 3.65
N LEU A 63 -1.39 30.39 4.43
CA LEU A 63 -2.05 29.63 5.48
C LEU A 63 -3.20 28.76 4.94
N GLN A 64 -3.63 28.97 3.71
CA GLN A 64 -4.75 28.25 3.10
C GLN A 64 -4.27 26.90 2.55
N VAL A 65 -4.22 25.90 3.41
CA VAL A 65 -3.76 24.54 3.11
C VAL A 65 -4.90 23.65 2.59
N LEU A 66 -6.13 23.92 3.05
CA LEU A 66 -7.31 23.15 2.70
C LEU A 66 -8.08 23.87 1.57
N SER A 67 -8.45 23.13 0.52
CA SER A 67 -9.27 23.64 -0.56
C SER A 67 -10.73 23.22 -0.37
N PHE A 68 -11.64 24.21 -0.39
CA PHE A 68 -13.09 23.95 -0.39
C PHE A 68 -13.63 23.71 -1.81
N GLN A 69 -12.78 23.79 -2.84
CA GLN A 69 -13.19 23.65 -4.23
C GLN A 69 -13.97 22.34 -4.50
N PRO A 70 -13.56 21.15 -3.96
CA PRO A 70 -14.33 19.92 -4.18
C PRO A 70 -15.79 19.99 -3.69
N PHE A 71 -16.02 20.72 -2.59
CA PHE A 71 -17.38 20.93 -2.09
C PHE A 71 -18.17 21.91 -2.97
N ILE A 72 -17.53 23.00 -3.38
CA ILE A 72 -18.16 24.00 -4.24
C ILE A 72 -18.54 23.37 -5.58
N ASP A 73 -17.61 22.65 -6.22
CA ASP A 73 -17.84 22.03 -7.52
C ASP A 73 -18.98 21.00 -7.49
N THR A 74 -19.10 20.25 -6.38
CA THR A 74 -20.12 19.20 -6.25
C THR A 74 -21.48 19.74 -5.87
N PHE A 75 -21.55 20.78 -5.02
CA PHE A 75 -22.79 21.24 -4.43
C PHE A 75 -23.29 22.58 -4.98
N SER A 76 -22.53 23.29 -5.83
CA SER A 76 -22.96 24.54 -6.48
C SER A 76 -24.17 24.33 -7.39
N ASN A 77 -24.20 23.22 -8.12
CA ASN A 77 -25.33 22.78 -8.94
C ASN A 77 -25.90 21.49 -8.36
N PHE A 78 -26.77 21.64 -7.35
CA PHE A 78 -27.33 20.49 -6.62
C PHE A 78 -28.12 19.57 -7.55
N SER A 79 -27.67 18.35 -7.71
CA SER A 79 -28.28 17.30 -8.53
C SER A 79 -28.35 15.99 -7.74
N PHE A 80 -29.08 15.01 -8.23
CA PHE A 80 -29.12 13.68 -7.62
C PHE A 80 -27.72 13.06 -7.51
N THR A 81 -26.87 13.31 -8.50
CA THR A 81 -25.45 12.88 -8.50
C THR A 81 -24.61 13.57 -7.43
N SER A 82 -25.07 14.70 -6.86
CA SER A 82 -24.40 15.33 -5.70
C SER A 82 -24.59 14.53 -4.41
N ILE A 83 -25.53 13.59 -4.36
CA ILE A 83 -25.77 12.71 -3.20
C ILE A 83 -25.31 11.30 -3.49
N ILE A 84 -25.66 10.76 -4.67
CA ILE A 84 -25.32 9.39 -5.07
C ILE A 84 -24.73 9.44 -6.47
N ASP A 85 -23.47 9.03 -6.59
CA ASP A 85 -22.80 8.88 -7.88
C ASP A 85 -22.85 7.40 -8.32
N TYR A 86 -22.79 7.15 -9.62
CA TYR A 86 -22.78 5.81 -10.18
C TYR A 86 -21.34 5.38 -10.54
N PRO A 87 -21.05 4.07 -10.60
CA PRO A 87 -19.70 3.61 -10.92
C PRO A 87 -19.30 4.03 -12.33
N LYS A 88 -18.11 4.58 -12.45
CA LYS A 88 -17.53 4.96 -13.75
C LYS A 88 -16.89 3.71 -14.37
N PHE A 89 -17.60 3.05 -15.25
CA PHE A 89 -17.09 1.89 -15.99
C PHE A 89 -16.00 2.33 -16.98
N PHE A 90 -14.75 2.34 -16.56
CA PHE A 90 -13.65 2.81 -17.40
C PHE A 90 -13.43 1.95 -18.63
N PHE A 91 -13.77 0.66 -18.59
CA PHE A 91 -13.72 -0.21 -19.77
C PHE A 91 -14.66 0.27 -20.89
N LEU A 92 -15.81 0.88 -20.57
CA LEU A 92 -16.70 1.45 -21.57
C LEU A 92 -16.05 2.66 -22.28
N LYS A 93 -15.29 3.47 -21.53
CA LYS A 93 -14.53 4.57 -22.15
C LYS A 93 -13.42 4.07 -23.07
N ALA A 94 -12.75 2.97 -22.70
CA ALA A 94 -11.75 2.35 -23.57
C ALA A 94 -12.37 1.85 -24.87
N ILE A 95 -13.57 1.24 -24.83
CA ILE A 95 -14.30 0.80 -26.01
C ILE A 95 -14.76 2.01 -26.86
N GLN A 96 -15.22 3.08 -26.22
CA GLN A 96 -15.70 4.29 -26.90
C GLN A 96 -14.58 5.17 -27.47
N SER A 97 -13.34 4.95 -27.07
CA SER A 97 -12.19 5.79 -27.49
C SER A 97 -11.82 5.63 -28.98
N ASN A 98 -12.51 4.78 -29.74
CA ASN A 98 -12.32 4.58 -31.19
C ASN A 98 -10.85 4.44 -31.62
N GLY A 99 -10.05 3.72 -30.83
CA GLY A 99 -8.65 3.49 -31.13
C GLY A 99 -7.70 4.62 -30.77
N GLN A 100 -8.14 5.62 -30.00
CA GLN A 100 -7.25 6.68 -29.48
C GLN A 100 -6.15 6.11 -28.56
N TYR A 101 -6.38 4.93 -27.99
CA TYR A 101 -5.40 4.15 -27.22
C TYR A 101 -5.30 2.74 -27.82
N PRO A 102 -4.60 2.57 -28.95
CA PRO A 102 -4.48 1.24 -29.58
C PRO A 102 -3.72 0.30 -28.66
N LEU A 103 -4.32 -0.85 -28.36
CA LEU A 103 -3.65 -2.00 -27.74
C LEU A 103 -2.85 -2.73 -28.82
N ASP A 104 -1.77 -2.15 -29.27
CA ASP A 104 -0.84 -2.82 -30.16
C ASP A 104 0.11 -3.75 -29.39
N ALA A 105 0.83 -4.61 -30.09
CA ALA A 105 1.76 -5.56 -29.49
C ALA A 105 2.84 -4.86 -28.65
N ALA A 106 3.24 -3.63 -29.03
CA ALA A 106 4.21 -2.83 -28.29
C ALA A 106 3.65 -2.34 -26.96
N ALA A 107 2.40 -1.86 -26.95
CA ALA A 107 1.72 -1.45 -25.71
C ALA A 107 1.53 -2.64 -24.75
N ILE A 108 1.10 -3.79 -25.26
CA ILE A 108 0.96 -5.02 -24.46
C ILE A 108 2.32 -5.45 -23.90
N GLY A 109 3.38 -5.42 -24.72
CA GLY A 109 4.73 -5.74 -24.29
C GLY A 109 5.24 -4.81 -23.18
N ASN A 110 5.00 -3.51 -23.29
CA ASN A 110 5.38 -2.54 -22.28
C ASN A 110 4.63 -2.75 -20.96
N ILE A 111 3.32 -3.01 -21.03
CA ILE A 111 2.50 -3.33 -19.85
C ILE A 111 3.02 -4.60 -19.18
N ALA A 112 3.24 -5.67 -19.94
CA ALA A 112 3.74 -6.95 -19.43
C ALA A 112 5.11 -6.78 -18.74
N MET A 113 6.03 -6.02 -19.33
CA MET A 113 7.36 -5.77 -18.78
C MET A 113 7.33 -5.01 -17.45
N ILE A 114 6.33 -4.15 -17.23
CA ILE A 114 6.15 -3.45 -15.96
C ILE A 114 5.48 -4.35 -14.92
N TYR A 115 4.40 -5.03 -15.30
CA TYR A 115 3.55 -5.74 -14.33
C TYR A 115 4.04 -7.15 -13.98
N ILE A 116 4.75 -7.86 -14.87
CA ILE A 116 5.26 -9.21 -14.56
C ILE A 116 6.24 -9.18 -13.36
N PRO A 117 7.26 -8.31 -13.31
CA PRO A 117 8.13 -8.23 -12.14
C PRO A 117 7.38 -7.83 -10.86
N ILE A 118 6.39 -6.93 -10.96
CA ILE A 118 5.56 -6.55 -9.83
C ILE A 118 4.78 -7.77 -9.32
N GLY A 119 4.19 -8.56 -10.22
CA GLY A 119 3.46 -9.77 -9.84
C GLY A 119 4.32 -10.80 -9.09
N VAL A 120 5.61 -10.91 -9.42
CA VAL A 120 6.54 -11.80 -8.67
C VAL A 120 6.80 -11.24 -7.26
N VAL A 121 6.95 -9.92 -7.12
CA VAL A 121 7.10 -9.28 -5.79
C VAL A 121 5.84 -9.48 -4.96
N GLU A 122 4.66 -9.28 -5.55
CA GLU A 122 3.35 -9.49 -4.90
C GLU A 122 3.17 -10.94 -4.44
N LEU A 123 3.59 -11.92 -5.24
CA LEU A 123 3.58 -13.32 -4.83
C LEU A 123 4.40 -13.54 -3.56
N ALA A 124 5.60 -12.97 -3.50
CA ALA A 124 6.46 -13.10 -2.32
C ALA A 124 5.84 -12.41 -1.10
N GLN A 125 5.25 -11.23 -1.27
CA GLN A 125 4.53 -10.51 -0.22
C GLN A 125 3.32 -11.30 0.27
N HIS A 126 2.50 -11.84 -0.63
CA HIS A 126 1.34 -12.66 -0.31
C HIS A 126 1.70 -13.87 0.57
N ILE A 127 2.77 -14.60 0.22
CA ILE A 127 3.28 -15.72 1.02
C ILE A 127 3.71 -15.24 2.41
N ALA A 128 4.43 -14.12 2.49
CA ALA A 128 4.92 -13.56 3.73
C ALA A 128 3.77 -13.14 4.66
N ASP A 129 2.77 -12.46 4.11
CA ASP A 129 1.60 -11.98 4.86
C ASP A 129 0.73 -13.15 5.34
N HIS A 130 0.55 -14.19 4.51
CA HIS A 130 -0.14 -15.42 4.93
C HIS A 130 0.58 -16.12 6.08
N LYS A 131 1.91 -16.15 6.06
CA LYS A 131 2.70 -16.72 7.16
C LYS A 131 2.57 -15.88 8.43
N ASN A 132 2.58 -14.57 8.32
CA ASN A 132 2.37 -13.66 9.46
C ASN A 132 0.96 -13.83 10.04
N LEU A 133 -0.06 -13.84 9.17
CA LEU A 133 -1.44 -14.04 9.60
C LEU A 133 -1.65 -15.42 10.25
N SER A 134 -1.06 -16.47 9.69
CA SER A 134 -1.07 -17.83 10.28
C SER A 134 -0.58 -17.82 11.72
N THR A 135 0.49 -17.06 11.99
CA THR A 135 1.03 -16.91 13.35
C THR A 135 0.06 -16.17 14.27
N VAL A 136 -0.59 -15.14 13.79
CA VAL A 136 -1.54 -14.32 14.58
C VAL A 136 -2.81 -15.10 14.90
N VAL A 137 -3.36 -15.85 13.95
CA VAL A 137 -4.60 -16.62 14.12
C VAL A 137 -4.37 -18.03 14.64
N ASN A 138 -3.11 -18.43 14.82
CA ASN A 138 -2.68 -19.76 15.25
C ASN A 138 -3.28 -20.90 14.40
N ARG A 139 -3.27 -20.71 13.06
CA ARG A 139 -3.77 -21.66 12.07
C ARG A 139 -2.89 -21.60 10.82
N ASP A 140 -2.55 -22.73 10.24
CA ASP A 140 -1.76 -22.77 8.99
C ASP A 140 -2.63 -22.45 7.78
N LEU A 141 -2.61 -21.15 7.39
CA LEU A 141 -3.35 -20.66 6.23
C LEU A 141 -2.66 -20.97 4.91
N ILE A 142 -1.39 -21.40 4.94
CA ILE A 142 -0.66 -21.82 3.75
C ILE A 142 -1.16 -23.20 3.30
N ALA A 143 -1.46 -24.08 4.27
CA ALA A 143 -2.00 -25.41 4.01
C ALA A 143 -3.52 -25.39 3.75
N ASP A 144 -4.27 -24.65 4.57
CA ASP A 144 -5.72 -24.55 4.50
C ASP A 144 -6.18 -23.09 4.74
N PRO A 145 -6.74 -22.39 3.74
CA PRO A 145 -7.33 -22.86 2.49
C PRO A 145 -6.34 -23.17 1.34
N GLY A 146 -5.07 -22.86 1.49
CA GLY A 146 -4.04 -23.03 0.47
C GLY A 146 -3.72 -21.74 -0.29
N LEU A 147 -2.43 -21.55 -0.64
CA LEU A 147 -1.97 -20.37 -1.36
C LEU A 147 -2.57 -20.25 -2.77
N ASP A 148 -2.86 -21.36 -3.42
CA ASP A 148 -3.48 -21.41 -4.74
C ASP A 148 -4.84 -20.70 -4.75
N LYS A 149 -5.70 -20.99 -3.79
CA LYS A 149 -7.02 -20.39 -3.68
C LYS A 149 -6.98 -18.91 -3.31
N THR A 150 -6.08 -18.55 -2.40
CA THR A 150 -5.96 -17.16 -1.96
C THR A 150 -5.38 -16.26 -3.03
N LEU A 151 -4.39 -16.75 -3.81
CA LEU A 151 -3.83 -16.03 -4.97
C LEU A 151 -4.85 -15.87 -6.10
N ILE A 152 -5.65 -16.91 -6.40
CA ILE A 152 -6.74 -16.81 -7.38
C ILE A 152 -7.76 -15.76 -6.91
N GLY A 153 -8.11 -15.75 -5.63
CA GLY A 153 -9.04 -14.77 -5.06
C GLY A 153 -8.54 -13.33 -5.19
N ASP A 154 -7.27 -13.10 -4.88
CA ASP A 154 -6.61 -11.80 -4.99
C ASP A 154 -6.53 -11.32 -6.45
N GLY A 155 -6.10 -12.21 -7.35
CA GLY A 155 -6.06 -11.93 -8.79
C GLY A 155 -7.43 -11.62 -9.40
N LEU A 156 -8.47 -12.39 -9.04
CA LEU A 156 -9.83 -12.11 -9.48
C LEU A 156 -10.35 -10.79 -8.93
N GLY A 157 -10.06 -10.48 -7.66
CA GLY A 157 -10.39 -9.18 -7.05
C GLY A 157 -9.75 -8.02 -7.81
N SER A 158 -8.47 -8.14 -8.19
CA SER A 158 -7.75 -7.14 -9.00
C SER A 158 -8.37 -6.96 -10.39
N ILE A 159 -8.74 -8.05 -11.06
CA ILE A 159 -9.40 -8.01 -12.37
C ILE A 159 -10.74 -7.28 -12.27
N VAL A 160 -11.58 -7.64 -11.31
CA VAL A 160 -12.88 -6.99 -11.10
C VAL A 160 -12.68 -5.50 -10.77
N GLY A 161 -11.75 -5.16 -9.87
CA GLY A 161 -11.43 -3.78 -9.55
C GLY A 161 -11.01 -2.96 -10.77
N ALA A 162 -10.20 -3.54 -11.66
CA ALA A 162 -9.75 -2.89 -12.89
C ALA A 162 -10.88 -2.54 -13.85
N PHE A 163 -11.93 -3.38 -13.94
CA PHE A 163 -13.12 -3.07 -14.75
C PHE A 163 -13.80 -1.77 -14.31
N PHE A 164 -13.78 -1.47 -13.02
CA PHE A 164 -14.33 -0.23 -12.47
C PHE A 164 -13.30 0.92 -12.48
N GLY A 165 -12.09 0.70 -12.97
CA GLY A 165 -11.04 1.70 -13.05
C GLY A 165 -10.24 1.85 -11.76
N GLY A 166 -10.31 0.87 -10.87
CA GLY A 166 -9.44 0.77 -9.71
C GLY A 166 -8.02 0.36 -10.09
N CYS A 167 -7.05 0.72 -9.25
CA CYS A 167 -5.71 0.17 -9.33
C CYS A 167 -5.73 -1.31 -8.95
N ALA A 168 -4.71 -2.07 -9.38
CA ALA A 168 -4.50 -3.42 -8.89
C ALA A 168 -4.39 -3.39 -7.36
N ASN A 169 -5.11 -4.28 -6.70
CA ASN A 169 -5.01 -4.48 -5.26
C ASN A 169 -3.99 -5.57 -4.95
N THR A 170 -3.53 -5.56 -3.73
CA THR A 170 -2.60 -6.53 -3.19
C THR A 170 -3.01 -6.91 -1.77
N THR A 171 -2.38 -7.95 -1.23
CA THR A 171 -2.51 -8.32 0.18
C THR A 171 -2.09 -7.15 1.07
N TYR A 172 -2.90 -6.83 2.08
CA TYR A 172 -2.69 -5.67 2.93
C TYR A 172 -2.19 -6.08 4.31
N GLY A 173 -0.86 -6.09 4.46
CA GLY A 173 -0.18 -6.56 5.66
C GLY A 173 -0.53 -5.80 6.94
N GLU A 174 -0.88 -4.51 6.84
CA GLU A 174 -1.28 -3.68 7.99
C GLU A 174 -2.60 -4.17 8.63
N SER A 175 -3.46 -4.81 7.86
CA SER A 175 -4.68 -5.44 8.39
C SER A 175 -4.38 -6.55 9.39
N ILE A 176 -3.24 -7.23 9.24
CA ILE A 176 -2.79 -8.27 10.18
C ILE A 176 -2.53 -7.65 11.56
N GLY A 177 -1.94 -6.46 11.59
CA GLY A 177 -1.77 -5.69 12.83
C GLY A 177 -3.11 -5.35 13.49
N CYS A 178 -4.11 -4.97 12.72
CA CYS A 178 -5.47 -4.75 13.23
C CYS A 178 -6.08 -6.02 13.81
N ILE A 179 -5.92 -7.16 13.15
CA ILE A 179 -6.38 -8.48 13.64
C ILE A 179 -5.68 -8.84 14.96
N ALA A 180 -4.37 -8.62 15.04
CA ALA A 180 -3.59 -8.90 16.26
C ALA A 180 -4.06 -8.04 17.46
N ILE A 181 -4.39 -6.77 17.23
CA ILE A 181 -4.84 -5.84 18.28
C ILE A 181 -6.29 -6.12 18.68
N THR A 182 -7.17 -6.40 17.71
CA THR A 182 -8.62 -6.60 17.97
C THR A 182 -8.96 -8.00 18.44
N GLY A 183 -8.13 -8.99 18.10
CA GLY A 183 -8.45 -10.41 18.24
C GLY A 183 -9.57 -10.87 17.31
N ASN A 184 -9.99 -10.05 16.35
CA ASN A 184 -11.08 -10.37 15.43
C ASN A 184 -10.52 -10.82 14.07
N ALA A 185 -10.45 -12.12 13.85
CA ALA A 185 -10.06 -12.76 12.60
C ALA A 185 -11.27 -13.26 11.79
N SER A 186 -12.47 -12.74 12.04
CA SER A 186 -13.68 -13.20 11.38
C SER A 186 -13.74 -12.71 9.92
N VAL A 187 -13.81 -13.65 8.99
CA VAL A 187 -14.02 -13.37 7.54
C VAL A 187 -15.31 -12.59 7.32
N VAL A 188 -16.35 -12.86 8.11
CA VAL A 188 -17.63 -12.14 8.00
C VAL A 188 -17.46 -10.65 8.34
N SER A 189 -16.65 -10.31 9.35
CA SER A 189 -16.37 -8.91 9.69
C SER A 189 -15.64 -8.18 8.57
N ILE A 190 -14.68 -8.83 7.94
CA ILE A 190 -13.92 -8.25 6.82
C ILE A 190 -14.83 -8.08 5.59
N LEU A 191 -15.65 -9.08 5.29
CA LEU A 191 -16.59 -9.02 4.18
C LEU A 191 -17.64 -7.90 4.38
N THR A 192 -18.19 -7.77 5.59
CA THR A 192 -19.12 -6.67 5.91
C THR A 192 -18.45 -5.30 5.82
N ALA A 193 -17.20 -5.17 6.24
CA ALA A 193 -16.43 -3.94 6.07
C ALA A 193 -16.23 -3.60 4.58
N ALA A 194 -15.85 -4.58 3.77
CA ALA A 194 -15.67 -4.40 2.32
C ALA A 194 -16.98 -3.97 1.63
N LEU A 195 -18.09 -4.63 1.93
CA LEU A 195 -19.41 -4.26 1.42
C LEU A 195 -19.83 -2.87 1.91
N GLY A 196 -19.57 -2.55 3.17
CA GLY A 196 -19.81 -1.21 3.72
C GLY A 196 -19.01 -0.12 2.99
N CYS A 197 -17.73 -0.34 2.73
CA CYS A 197 -16.90 0.57 1.93
C CYS A 197 -17.43 0.72 0.50
N MET A 198 -17.88 -0.38 -0.12
CA MET A 198 -18.49 -0.35 -1.45
C MET A 198 -19.74 0.54 -1.45
N VAL A 199 -20.63 0.40 -0.49
CA VAL A 199 -21.83 1.24 -0.36
C VAL A 199 -21.46 2.71 -0.12
N LEU A 200 -20.49 2.99 0.77
CA LEU A 200 -20.01 4.35 1.05
C LEU A 200 -19.37 5.00 -0.18
N SER A 201 -18.78 4.22 -1.09
CA SER A 201 -18.16 4.77 -2.31
C SER A 201 -19.16 5.40 -3.27
N PHE A 202 -20.45 5.04 -3.20
CA PHE A 202 -21.52 5.68 -3.98
C PHE A 202 -22.04 6.95 -3.33
N PHE A 203 -21.73 7.19 -2.05
CA PHE A 203 -22.21 8.36 -1.31
C PHE A 203 -21.26 9.54 -1.57
N THR A 204 -21.65 10.39 -2.52
CA THR A 204 -20.86 11.53 -2.99
C THR A 204 -20.34 12.44 -1.89
N PRO A 205 -21.13 12.85 -0.85
CA PRO A 205 -20.62 13.68 0.23
C PRO A 205 -19.44 13.07 0.98
N PHE A 206 -19.43 11.75 1.17
CA PHE A 206 -18.31 11.05 1.80
C PHE A 206 -17.06 11.06 0.89
N VAL A 207 -17.25 10.83 -0.40
CA VAL A 207 -16.15 10.87 -1.38
C VAL A 207 -15.56 12.27 -1.47
N VAL A 208 -16.39 13.32 -1.49
CA VAL A 208 -15.95 14.71 -1.50
C VAL A 208 -15.17 15.06 -0.24
N LEU A 209 -15.63 14.59 0.93
CA LEU A 209 -14.92 14.76 2.19
C LEU A 209 -13.52 14.16 2.14
N ILE A 210 -13.38 12.92 1.65
CA ILE A 210 -12.08 12.27 1.50
C ILE A 210 -11.19 13.04 0.51
N ASN A 211 -11.73 13.46 -0.62
CA ASN A 211 -11.00 14.20 -1.64
C ASN A 211 -10.59 15.61 -1.17
N SER A 212 -11.26 16.16 -0.16
CA SER A 212 -10.90 17.45 0.44
C SER A 212 -9.71 17.37 1.40
N ILE A 213 -9.29 16.15 1.80
CA ILE A 213 -8.17 15.99 2.72
C ILE A 213 -6.89 16.53 2.10
N PRO A 214 -6.21 17.51 2.75
CA PRO A 214 -5.00 18.09 2.22
C PRO A 214 -3.89 17.05 2.02
N LYS A 215 -3.12 17.20 0.94
CA LYS A 215 -2.00 16.27 0.64
C LYS A 215 -0.97 16.20 1.78
N CYS A 216 -0.77 17.27 2.53
CA CYS A 216 0.13 17.28 3.68
C CYS A 216 -0.36 16.40 4.83
N VAL A 217 -1.68 16.40 5.10
CA VAL A 217 -2.29 15.53 6.12
C VAL A 217 -2.15 14.06 5.71
N MET A 218 -2.46 13.75 4.45
CA MET A 218 -2.22 12.41 3.90
C MET A 218 -0.75 12.02 3.93
N GLY A 219 0.16 12.97 3.63
CA GLY A 219 1.60 12.75 3.74
C GLY A 219 2.05 12.36 5.15
N GLY A 220 1.51 13.00 6.18
CA GLY A 220 1.76 12.65 7.58
C GLY A 220 1.28 11.24 7.92
N ALA A 221 0.11 10.85 7.42
CA ALA A 221 -0.41 9.48 7.58
C ALA A 221 0.45 8.46 6.81
N CYS A 222 0.90 8.80 5.61
CA CYS A 222 1.78 7.95 4.81
C CYS A 222 3.14 7.69 5.49
N ILE A 223 3.71 8.68 6.20
CA ILE A 223 4.96 8.47 6.96
C ILE A 223 4.76 7.36 8.00
N ALA A 224 3.65 7.39 8.74
CA ALA A 224 3.35 6.33 9.71
C ALA A 224 3.15 4.98 9.02
N LEU A 225 2.37 4.94 7.94
CA LEU A 225 2.05 3.72 7.20
C LEU A 225 3.33 3.07 6.63
N TYR A 226 4.14 3.83 5.91
CA TYR A 226 5.40 3.33 5.34
C TYR A 226 6.40 2.94 6.42
N GLY A 227 6.37 3.62 7.57
CA GLY A 227 7.14 3.21 8.73
C GLY A 227 6.76 1.81 9.23
N PHE A 228 5.47 1.50 9.32
CA PHE A 228 5.00 0.15 9.68
C PHE A 228 5.40 -0.91 8.66
N ILE A 229 5.28 -0.61 7.36
CA ILE A 229 5.71 -1.53 6.29
C ILE A 229 7.22 -1.80 6.40
N ALA A 230 8.03 -0.76 6.59
CA ALA A 230 9.48 -0.91 6.76
C ALA A 230 9.84 -1.77 7.98
N VAL A 231 9.17 -1.56 9.12
CA VAL A 231 9.38 -2.36 10.34
C VAL A 231 8.97 -3.81 10.11
N SER A 232 7.86 -4.08 9.42
CA SER A 232 7.45 -5.45 9.07
C SER A 232 8.52 -6.15 8.22
N GLY A 233 9.09 -5.45 7.23
CA GLY A 233 10.21 -5.97 6.45
C GLY A 233 11.44 -6.28 7.31
N LEU A 234 11.80 -5.40 8.25
CA LEU A 234 12.90 -5.62 9.19
C LEU A 234 12.65 -6.81 10.13
N GLN A 235 11.41 -7.01 10.58
CA GLN A 235 11.05 -8.17 11.39
C GLN A 235 11.24 -9.48 10.64
N MET A 236 11.00 -9.51 9.33
CA MET A 236 11.28 -10.69 8.50
C MET A 236 12.79 -10.93 8.39
N LEU A 237 13.61 -9.87 8.28
CA LEU A 237 15.06 -9.99 8.27
C LEU A 237 15.64 -10.55 9.57
N HIS A 238 14.98 -10.37 10.70
CA HIS A 238 15.40 -10.94 11.97
C HIS A 238 15.48 -12.48 11.94
N ARG A 239 14.75 -13.12 11.02
CA ARG A 239 14.78 -14.59 10.84
C ARG A 239 15.96 -15.07 9.98
N VAL A 240 16.71 -14.15 9.39
CA VAL A 240 17.86 -14.44 8.52
C VAL A 240 19.15 -14.27 9.33
N ASP A 241 20.01 -15.27 9.32
CA ASP A 241 21.33 -15.14 9.94
C ASP A 241 22.20 -14.18 9.10
N LEU A 242 22.31 -12.95 9.57
CA LEU A 242 23.13 -11.90 8.97
C LEU A 242 24.63 -12.04 9.35
N GLY A 243 24.99 -12.92 10.27
CA GLY A 243 26.38 -13.29 10.56
C GLY A 243 27.01 -14.07 9.41
N ASN A 244 26.20 -14.72 8.59
CA ASN A 244 26.66 -15.38 7.39
C ASN A 244 26.86 -14.35 6.27
N SER A 245 28.12 -14.23 5.79
CA SER A 245 28.49 -13.27 4.73
C SER A 245 27.65 -13.43 3.47
N LYS A 246 27.20 -14.64 3.13
CA LYS A 246 26.34 -14.88 1.97
C LYS A 246 24.99 -14.16 2.10
N ASN A 247 24.31 -14.36 3.22
CA ASN A 247 23.03 -13.72 3.50
C ASN A 247 23.19 -12.19 3.60
N LEU A 248 24.29 -11.74 4.22
CA LEU A 248 24.59 -10.32 4.35
C LEU A 248 24.68 -9.63 2.98
N PHE A 249 25.41 -10.21 2.02
CA PHE A 249 25.53 -9.63 0.68
C PHE A 249 24.20 -9.61 -0.09
N VAL A 250 23.39 -10.68 0.01
CA VAL A 250 22.08 -10.74 -0.62
C VAL A 250 21.16 -9.66 -0.05
N VAL A 251 21.05 -9.58 1.27
CA VAL A 251 20.20 -8.59 1.95
C VAL A 251 20.67 -7.16 1.66
N SER A 252 21.99 -6.92 1.72
CA SER A 252 22.55 -5.59 1.42
C SER A 252 22.25 -5.15 0.00
N SER A 253 22.36 -6.03 -0.98
CA SER A 253 22.08 -5.73 -2.38
C SER A 253 20.59 -5.36 -2.58
N ILE A 254 19.68 -6.11 -1.96
CA ILE A 254 18.23 -5.84 -2.03
C ILE A 254 17.90 -4.48 -1.39
N LEU A 255 18.42 -4.22 -0.18
CA LEU A 255 18.15 -2.98 0.55
C LEU A 255 18.70 -1.75 -0.18
N VAL A 256 19.94 -1.84 -0.69
CA VAL A 256 20.55 -0.70 -1.41
C VAL A 256 19.81 -0.41 -2.71
N CYS A 257 19.43 -1.42 -3.48
CA CYS A 257 18.68 -1.22 -4.71
C CYS A 257 17.26 -0.72 -4.46
N GLY A 258 16.57 -1.30 -3.48
CA GLY A 258 15.17 -0.96 -3.17
C GLY A 258 15.02 0.42 -2.52
N ILE A 259 15.71 0.65 -1.39
CA ILE A 259 15.63 1.90 -0.62
C ILE A 259 16.39 3.02 -1.34
N GLY A 260 17.53 2.69 -1.98
CA GLY A 260 18.30 3.64 -2.77
C GLY A 260 17.60 4.10 -4.05
N GLY A 261 16.47 3.48 -4.40
CA GLY A 261 15.64 3.89 -5.54
C GLY A 261 16.32 3.63 -6.88
N LEU A 262 17.14 2.58 -6.99
CA LEU A 262 17.80 2.24 -8.26
C LEU A 262 16.76 1.77 -9.27
N TYR A 263 16.59 2.51 -10.35
CA TYR A 263 15.69 2.17 -11.45
C TYR A 263 16.45 2.17 -12.78
N PHE A 264 15.96 1.40 -13.74
CA PHE A 264 16.49 1.40 -15.09
C PHE A 264 15.45 1.92 -16.07
N GLY A 265 15.82 2.97 -16.81
CA GLY A 265 15.02 3.51 -17.90
C GLY A 265 15.62 3.13 -19.25
N PHE A 266 14.82 2.54 -20.13
CA PHE A 266 15.23 2.15 -21.48
C PHE A 266 14.42 2.90 -22.53
N GLY A 267 15.12 3.34 -23.58
CA GLY A 267 14.51 4.09 -24.68
C GLY A 267 14.10 5.52 -24.28
N THR A 268 13.84 6.33 -25.30
CA THR A 268 13.40 7.71 -25.09
C THR A 268 12.02 7.90 -25.74
N ASN A 269 11.04 8.33 -24.97
CA ASN A 269 9.76 8.70 -25.51
C ASN A 269 9.88 10.04 -26.22
N SER A 270 9.66 10.06 -27.52
CA SER A 270 9.79 11.29 -28.35
C SER A 270 8.80 12.39 -27.97
N ILE A 271 7.72 12.04 -27.23
CA ILE A 271 6.66 13.01 -26.88
C ILE A 271 6.90 13.60 -25.48
N THR A 272 7.37 12.79 -24.51
CA THR A 272 7.50 13.21 -23.11
C THR A 272 8.96 13.41 -22.67
N GLY A 273 9.94 13.02 -23.49
CA GLY A 273 11.37 13.05 -23.15
C GLY A 273 11.78 12.06 -22.05
N GLY A 274 10.84 11.28 -21.53
CA GLY A 274 11.07 10.27 -20.51
C GLY A 274 11.45 8.90 -21.10
N ALA A 275 11.84 7.97 -20.26
CA ALA A 275 12.13 6.60 -20.69
C ALA A 275 10.84 5.91 -21.18
N LEU A 276 10.94 5.17 -22.28
CA LEU A 276 9.86 4.35 -22.84
C LEU A 276 9.49 3.19 -21.90
N LEU A 277 10.48 2.65 -21.22
CA LEU A 277 10.33 1.52 -20.32
C LEU A 277 11.09 1.83 -19.03
N ASN A 278 10.40 1.77 -17.91
CA ASN A 278 10.98 1.95 -16.59
C ASN A 278 10.84 0.67 -15.77
N ILE A 279 11.97 0.04 -15.42
CA ILE A 279 11.99 -1.02 -14.41
C ILE A 279 12.06 -0.35 -13.03
N THR A 280 11.04 -0.56 -12.21
CA THR A 280 10.95 0.04 -10.88
C THR A 280 12.05 -0.44 -9.95
N SER A 281 12.38 0.35 -8.93
CA SER A 281 13.41 -0.02 -7.93
C SER A 281 13.09 -1.33 -7.20
N LEU A 282 11.82 -1.64 -7.00
CA LEU A 282 11.36 -2.93 -6.45
C LEU A 282 11.74 -4.10 -7.34
N ALA A 283 11.46 -4.00 -8.65
CA ALA A 283 11.82 -5.04 -9.62
C ALA A 283 13.34 -5.19 -9.75
N VAL A 284 14.09 -4.07 -9.74
CA VAL A 284 15.55 -4.09 -9.74
C VAL A 284 16.09 -4.78 -8.48
N ALA A 285 15.58 -4.44 -7.30
CA ALA A 285 15.98 -5.07 -6.04
C ALA A 285 15.74 -6.58 -6.04
N LEU A 286 14.60 -7.03 -6.58
CA LEU A 286 14.29 -8.45 -6.73
C LEU A 286 15.30 -9.14 -7.66
N ILE A 287 15.54 -8.59 -8.86
CA ILE A 287 16.45 -9.17 -9.85
C ILE A 287 17.88 -9.23 -9.28
N VAL A 288 18.37 -8.12 -8.72
CA VAL A 288 19.71 -8.06 -8.14
C VAL A 288 19.83 -9.00 -6.94
N GLY A 289 18.80 -9.11 -6.09
CA GLY A 289 18.78 -10.05 -4.98
C GLY A 289 18.88 -11.51 -5.44
N ILE A 290 18.10 -11.91 -6.45
CA ILE A 290 18.15 -13.26 -7.03
C ILE A 290 19.52 -13.53 -7.63
N VAL A 291 20.05 -12.60 -8.44
CA VAL A 291 21.36 -12.76 -9.09
C VAL A 291 22.47 -12.87 -8.04
N THR A 292 22.45 -12.02 -7.02
CA THR A 292 23.41 -12.07 -5.91
C THR A 292 23.32 -13.40 -5.18
N ASN A 293 22.12 -13.89 -4.90
CA ASN A 293 21.90 -15.17 -4.24
C ASN A 293 22.45 -16.35 -5.08
N LEU A 294 22.21 -16.33 -6.39
CA LEU A 294 22.75 -17.35 -7.31
C LEU A 294 24.28 -17.33 -7.35
N ILE A 295 24.90 -16.16 -7.41
CA ILE A 295 26.37 -16.02 -7.43
C ILE A 295 26.97 -16.56 -6.13
N VAL A 296 26.44 -16.15 -4.99
CA VAL A 296 26.98 -16.48 -3.67
C VAL A 296 26.78 -17.97 -3.34
N ASN A 297 25.72 -18.60 -3.86
CA ASN A 297 25.42 -20.02 -3.62
C ASN A 297 25.81 -20.95 -4.80
N ASN A 298 26.74 -20.53 -5.65
CA ASN A 298 27.26 -21.33 -6.76
C ASN A 298 26.18 -21.87 -7.72
N GLY A 299 25.20 -21.03 -8.05
CA GLY A 299 24.12 -21.38 -8.98
C GLY A 299 23.01 -22.24 -8.37
N LYS A 300 23.08 -22.57 -7.09
CA LYS A 300 21.97 -23.20 -6.36
C LYS A 300 21.15 -22.09 -5.71
N LEU A 301 19.86 -22.01 -6.02
CA LEU A 301 18.94 -21.28 -5.16
C LEU A 301 19.05 -21.95 -3.80
N SER A 302 19.52 -21.22 -2.79
CA SER A 302 19.40 -21.66 -1.41
C SER A 302 17.92 -21.82 -1.14
N SER A 303 17.42 -23.02 -1.33
CA SER A 303 16.16 -23.42 -0.71
C SER A 303 16.46 -23.29 0.78
N GLY A 304 15.72 -22.40 1.44
CA GLY A 304 15.91 -22.10 2.85
C GLY A 304 15.65 -23.29 3.79
N GLU A 305 16.19 -24.44 3.45
CA GLU A 305 16.11 -25.67 4.25
C GLU A 305 16.82 -25.51 5.59
N ASP A 306 17.87 -24.69 5.67
CA ASP A 306 18.54 -24.46 6.95
C ASP A 306 17.79 -23.52 7.90
N GLY A 307 16.83 -22.73 7.42
CA GLY A 307 15.98 -21.85 8.24
C GLY A 307 14.51 -22.23 8.23
N LEU A 308 14.00 -22.82 7.16
CA LEU A 308 12.59 -23.21 7.02
C LEU A 308 12.30 -24.63 7.50
N SER A 309 13.22 -25.58 7.33
CA SER A 309 13.05 -26.95 7.82
C SER A 309 13.07 -27.01 9.34
N LEU A 310 13.94 -26.23 10.01
CA LEU A 310 13.98 -26.14 11.47
C LEU A 310 12.71 -25.51 12.05
N SER A 311 12.08 -24.54 11.37
CA SER A 311 10.83 -23.95 11.84
C SER A 311 9.61 -24.86 11.62
N LEU A 312 9.62 -25.71 10.59
CA LEU A 312 8.57 -26.68 10.33
C LEU A 312 8.65 -27.90 11.28
N ILE A 313 9.87 -28.31 11.64
CA ILE A 313 10.09 -29.43 12.57
C ILE A 313 9.71 -29.02 14.00
N HIS A 314 9.97 -27.79 14.43
CA HIS A 314 9.57 -27.31 15.76
C HIS A 314 8.08 -26.97 15.90
N ILE A 315 7.34 -26.83 14.81
CA ILE A 315 5.87 -26.62 14.85
C ILE A 315 5.12 -27.97 14.96
N SER A 316 5.76 -29.08 14.61
CA SER A 316 5.13 -30.42 14.64
C SER A 316 5.26 -31.17 15.96
N GLU A 317 6.02 -30.69 16.93
CA GLU A 317 6.03 -31.27 18.27
C GLU A 317 5.09 -30.52 19.22
N PRO A 318 3.94 -31.11 19.62
CA PRO A 318 3.17 -30.55 20.71
C PRO A 318 3.99 -30.74 21.98
N THR A 319 4.43 -29.64 22.60
CA THR A 319 4.94 -29.65 23.96
C THR A 319 3.87 -30.24 24.88
N ARG A 320 4.01 -31.54 25.21
CA ARG A 320 3.41 -32.10 26.40
C ARG A 320 4.04 -31.37 27.59
N GLN A 321 3.32 -30.45 28.16
CA GLN A 321 3.58 -30.01 29.52
C GLN A 321 2.76 -30.93 30.43
N GLU A 322 3.48 -31.69 31.26
CA GLU A 322 2.97 -32.34 32.47
C GLU A 322 2.62 -31.27 33.53
#